data_727062ec29ab17333a3b99f8355a97b4
#
_entry.id   727062ec29ab17333a3b99f8355a97b4
#
_cell.length_a   1.000
_cell.length_b   1.000
_cell.length_c   1.000
_cell.angle_alpha   90.00
_cell.angle_beta   90.00
_cell.angle_gamma   90.00
#
_symmetry.space_group_name_H-M   'P 1'
#
loop_
_entity.id
_entity.type
_entity.pdbx_description
1 polymer ?
#
loop_
_entity_poly.entity_id
_entity_poly.type
_entity_poly.pdbx_seq_one_letter_code
_entity_poly.pdbx_strand_id
1 'polypeptide(L)'
;MAFVEFEQRGHVGLITINRPEVLNALNLEVIEQLDDILLRAESQEDVHVIVITGAGRSFVAGADIGEMVNYTADDAKRFSHHGNNTMMHITRFPSPVIAAVNGFALGGGCELAMSCDIRVASEKATFGMPEVGLGITPGFGGTQRLQRIVGMSTAMELVLTSRTIDAQEALQIGLVKHVYPADVMLDKALELADLIASRPQVAVRQAKQAIRIGKQIDINSAIAFESEAFGLCFSTEDQKDAMHAFLNKE
;
A
#
# COMPACT_ATOMS: atom_id res chain seq x y z
N MET A 1 -7.81 -22.76 -2.35
CA MET A 1 -8.50 -22.05 -1.22
C MET A 1 -8.30 -20.57 -1.44
N ALA A 2 -9.29 -19.71 -1.16
CA ALA A 2 -9.09 -18.26 -1.34
C ALA A 2 -8.33 -17.72 -0.13
N PHE A 3 -7.09 -17.28 -0.35
CA PHE A 3 -6.25 -16.63 0.66
C PHE A 3 -6.33 -15.10 0.59
N VAL A 4 -6.94 -14.58 -0.47
CA VAL A 4 -7.18 -13.15 -0.62
C VAL A 4 -8.65 -12.96 -0.96
N GLU A 5 -9.33 -12.17 -0.15
CA GLU A 5 -10.75 -11.88 -0.28
C GLU A 5 -10.97 -10.46 -0.77
N PHE A 6 -12.00 -10.24 -1.56
CA PHE A 6 -12.41 -8.93 -2.05
C PHE A 6 -13.88 -8.69 -1.71
N GLU A 7 -14.15 -7.58 -1.06
CA GLU A 7 -15.49 -7.10 -0.74
C GLU A 7 -15.63 -5.65 -1.23
N GLN A 8 -16.64 -5.37 -2.04
CA GLN A 8 -16.95 -3.99 -2.40
C GLN A 8 -17.94 -3.39 -1.42
N ARG A 9 -17.57 -2.26 -0.82
CA ARG A 9 -18.38 -1.46 0.11
C ARG A 9 -18.61 -0.08 -0.50
N GLY A 10 -19.74 0.11 -1.17
CA GLY A 10 -19.97 1.32 -1.94
C GLY A 10 -18.90 1.49 -3.03
N HIS A 11 -18.12 2.58 -2.94
CA HIS A 11 -17.00 2.86 -3.86
C HIS A 11 -15.64 2.41 -3.32
N VAL A 12 -15.60 1.69 -2.20
CA VAL A 12 -14.36 1.18 -1.59
C VAL A 12 -14.24 -0.32 -1.83
N GLY A 13 -13.14 -0.75 -2.44
CA GLY A 13 -12.75 -2.15 -2.53
C GLY A 13 -11.91 -2.55 -1.31
N LEU A 14 -12.44 -3.41 -0.43
CA LEU A 14 -11.70 -3.97 0.70
C LEU A 14 -11.08 -5.30 0.29
N ILE A 15 -9.75 -5.36 0.36
CA ILE A 15 -8.94 -6.57 0.14
C ILE A 15 -8.46 -7.08 1.50
N THR A 16 -8.76 -8.33 1.81
CA THR A 16 -8.32 -8.97 3.05
C THR A 16 -7.40 -10.15 2.73
N ILE A 17 -6.15 -10.10 3.20
CA ILE A 17 -5.27 -11.27 3.19
C ILE A 17 -5.75 -12.19 4.30
N ASN A 18 -6.23 -13.39 3.95
CA ASN A 18 -6.90 -14.31 4.87
C ASN A 18 -6.21 -15.68 4.92
N ARG A 19 -5.06 -15.70 5.60
CA ARG A 19 -4.25 -16.91 5.88
C ARG A 19 -3.73 -16.83 7.33
N PRO A 20 -4.64 -16.67 8.32
CA PRO A 20 -4.28 -16.31 9.71
C PRO A 20 -3.47 -17.39 10.44
N GLU A 21 -3.55 -18.65 10.03
CA GLU A 21 -2.81 -19.78 10.61
C GLU A 21 -1.28 -19.64 10.47
N VAL A 22 -0.85 -18.92 9.46
CA VAL A 22 0.58 -18.57 9.23
C VAL A 22 0.79 -17.06 9.23
N LEU A 23 -0.03 -16.32 9.99
CA LEU A 23 0.06 -14.85 10.16
C LEU A 23 0.01 -14.09 8.83
N ASN A 24 -0.76 -14.59 7.85
CA ASN A 24 -0.92 -14.00 6.52
C ASN A 24 0.38 -13.95 5.70
N ALA A 25 1.33 -14.85 5.96
CA ALA A 25 2.60 -14.91 5.23
C ALA A 25 2.37 -15.07 3.72
N LEU A 26 3.17 -14.33 2.92
CA LEU A 26 3.09 -14.31 1.46
C LEU A 26 3.83 -15.50 0.87
N ASN A 27 3.10 -16.44 0.30
CA ASN A 27 3.61 -17.43 -0.64
C ASN A 27 3.25 -17.00 -2.07
N LEU A 28 3.69 -17.76 -3.06
CA LEU A 28 3.42 -17.44 -4.46
C LEU A 28 1.91 -17.36 -4.75
N GLU A 29 1.12 -18.28 -4.19
CA GLU A 29 -0.33 -18.32 -4.40
C GLU A 29 -1.04 -17.06 -3.85
N VAL A 30 -0.64 -16.57 -2.67
CA VAL A 30 -1.18 -15.30 -2.11
C VAL A 30 -0.81 -14.12 -3.00
N ILE A 31 0.43 -14.07 -3.51
CA ILE A 31 0.90 -13.01 -4.39
C ILE A 31 0.09 -12.99 -5.69
N GLU A 32 -0.11 -14.16 -6.32
CA GLU A 32 -0.90 -14.30 -7.54
C GLU A 32 -2.38 -13.94 -7.33
N GLN A 33 -3.00 -14.44 -6.25
CA GLN A 33 -4.39 -14.09 -5.92
C GLN A 33 -4.57 -12.58 -5.66
N LEU A 34 -3.60 -11.94 -5.00
CA LEU A 34 -3.63 -10.50 -4.78
C LEU A 34 -3.55 -9.73 -6.10
N ASP A 35 -2.66 -10.14 -7.00
CA ASP A 35 -2.51 -9.51 -8.31
C ASP A 35 -3.77 -9.68 -9.18
N ASP A 36 -4.37 -10.88 -9.19
CA ASP A 36 -5.63 -11.17 -9.89
C ASP A 36 -6.81 -10.33 -9.36
N ILE A 37 -6.86 -10.09 -8.05
CA ILE A 37 -7.89 -9.24 -7.45
C ILE A 37 -7.68 -7.78 -7.85
N LEU A 38 -6.43 -7.30 -7.84
CA LEU A 38 -6.11 -5.96 -8.28
C LEU A 38 -6.48 -5.73 -9.74
N LEU A 39 -6.16 -6.68 -10.65
CA LEU A 39 -6.54 -6.62 -12.07
C LEU A 39 -8.06 -6.53 -12.25
N ARG A 40 -8.81 -7.34 -11.50
CA ARG A 40 -10.28 -7.28 -11.54
C ARG A 40 -10.83 -5.96 -10.99
N ALA A 41 -10.28 -5.48 -9.87
CA ALA A 41 -10.70 -4.21 -9.27
C ALA A 41 -10.38 -3.01 -10.17
N GLU A 42 -9.27 -3.05 -10.92
CA GLU A 42 -8.89 -2.00 -11.88
C GLU A 42 -9.91 -1.86 -13.02
N SER A 43 -10.57 -2.97 -13.41
CA SER A 43 -11.60 -2.97 -14.44
C SER A 43 -12.99 -2.52 -13.95
N GLN A 44 -13.17 -2.31 -12.65
CA GLN A 44 -14.43 -1.89 -12.05
C GLN A 44 -14.45 -0.36 -11.89
N GLU A 45 -15.25 0.32 -12.71
CA GLU A 45 -15.34 1.79 -12.72
C GLU A 45 -15.82 2.36 -11.38
N ASP A 46 -16.66 1.61 -10.64
CA ASP A 46 -17.24 2.00 -9.36
C ASP A 46 -16.27 1.86 -8.17
N VAL A 47 -15.08 1.26 -8.37
CA VAL A 47 -14.07 1.15 -7.32
C VAL A 47 -13.13 2.36 -7.35
N HIS A 48 -13.34 3.28 -6.43
CA HIS A 48 -12.63 4.56 -6.34
C HIS A 48 -11.42 4.52 -5.40
N VAL A 49 -11.42 3.64 -4.40
CA VAL A 49 -10.32 3.47 -3.43
C VAL A 49 -10.20 2.00 -3.07
N ILE A 50 -8.97 1.52 -2.90
CA ILE A 50 -8.68 0.19 -2.35
C ILE A 50 -8.21 0.34 -0.91
N VAL A 51 -8.71 -0.51 -0.01
CA VAL A 51 -8.17 -0.72 1.34
C VAL A 51 -7.65 -2.14 1.43
N ILE A 52 -6.41 -2.32 1.86
CA ILE A 52 -5.79 -3.65 2.08
C ILE A 52 -5.59 -3.86 3.57
N THR A 53 -6.04 -5.00 4.09
CA THR A 53 -5.86 -5.40 5.50
C THR A 53 -5.56 -6.89 5.61
N GLY A 54 -5.28 -7.38 6.83
CA GLY A 54 -5.07 -8.79 7.10
C GLY A 54 -6.12 -9.36 8.07
N ALA A 55 -6.51 -10.60 7.88
CA ALA A 55 -7.38 -11.31 8.81
C ALA A 55 -6.67 -11.63 10.13
N GLY A 56 -7.40 -11.59 11.23
CA GLY A 56 -6.89 -11.96 12.55
C GLY A 56 -5.92 -10.94 13.14
N ARG A 57 -4.82 -11.41 13.73
CA ARG A 57 -3.87 -10.60 14.51
C ARG A 57 -2.70 -10.02 13.71
N SER A 58 -2.63 -10.29 12.43
CA SER A 58 -1.52 -9.85 11.56
C SER A 58 -2.06 -9.14 10.34
N PHE A 59 -1.37 -8.10 9.90
CA PHE A 59 -1.50 -7.61 8.54
C PHE A 59 -0.88 -8.65 7.61
N VAL A 60 0.45 -8.75 7.58
CA VAL A 60 1.24 -9.76 6.88
C VAL A 60 2.59 -9.90 7.60
N ALA A 61 2.91 -11.09 8.11
CA ALA A 61 4.13 -11.29 8.90
C ALA A 61 5.36 -11.72 8.06
N GLY A 62 5.37 -11.38 6.78
CA GLY A 62 6.52 -11.63 5.90
C GLY A 62 6.21 -12.55 4.73
N ALA A 63 7.26 -12.95 4.02
CA ALA A 63 7.18 -14.05 3.05
C ALA A 63 7.13 -15.40 3.78
N ASP A 64 6.56 -16.40 3.14
CA ASP A 64 6.46 -17.77 3.70
C ASP A 64 7.83 -18.45 3.67
N ILE A 65 8.49 -18.47 4.84
CA ILE A 65 9.81 -19.09 4.99
C ILE A 65 9.77 -20.59 4.71
N GLY A 66 8.64 -21.26 5.03
CA GLY A 66 8.46 -22.69 4.74
C GLY A 66 8.53 -23.00 3.25
N GLU A 67 8.02 -22.11 2.39
CA GLU A 67 8.15 -22.22 0.95
C GLU A 67 9.58 -21.91 0.47
N MET A 68 10.22 -20.90 1.07
CA MET A 68 11.49 -20.36 0.59
C MET A 68 12.72 -21.17 1.02
N VAL A 69 12.64 -21.93 2.10
CA VAL A 69 13.81 -22.58 2.77
C VAL A 69 14.65 -23.43 1.83
N ASN A 70 14.05 -24.03 0.80
CA ASN A 70 14.74 -24.89 -0.17
C ASN A 70 14.95 -24.19 -1.54
N TYR A 71 14.69 -22.89 -1.67
CA TYR A 71 14.88 -22.18 -2.94
C TYR A 71 16.36 -22.14 -3.35
N THR A 72 16.61 -22.39 -4.63
CA THR A 72 17.86 -22.02 -5.27
C THR A 72 17.91 -20.50 -5.47
N ALA A 73 19.07 -19.97 -5.83
CA ALA A 73 19.21 -18.55 -6.17
C ALA A 73 18.27 -18.12 -7.30
N ASP A 74 18.04 -19.00 -8.29
CA ASP A 74 17.11 -18.72 -9.40
C ASP A 74 15.64 -18.76 -8.94
N ASP A 75 15.27 -19.68 -8.06
CA ASP A 75 13.92 -19.74 -7.48
C ASP A 75 13.64 -18.48 -6.66
N ALA A 76 14.57 -18.11 -5.78
CA ALA A 76 14.46 -16.89 -4.96
C ALA A 76 14.36 -15.64 -5.83
N LYS A 77 15.14 -15.54 -6.92
CA LYS A 77 15.06 -14.43 -7.86
C LYS A 77 13.70 -14.37 -8.56
N ARG A 78 13.14 -15.50 -9.01
CA ARG A 78 11.80 -15.58 -9.61
C ARG A 78 10.73 -15.13 -8.62
N PHE A 79 10.76 -15.66 -7.41
CA PHE A 79 9.84 -15.28 -6.33
C PHE A 79 9.89 -13.76 -6.04
N SER A 80 11.10 -13.20 -5.91
CA SER A 80 11.31 -11.77 -5.75
C SER A 80 10.73 -10.96 -6.93
N HIS A 81 10.88 -11.42 -8.16
CA HIS A 81 10.27 -10.77 -9.32
C HIS A 81 8.74 -10.77 -9.28
N HIS A 82 8.11 -11.90 -8.93
CA HIS A 82 6.65 -11.98 -8.78
C HIS A 82 6.16 -11.01 -7.71
N GLY A 83 6.75 -11.04 -6.51
CA GLY A 83 6.37 -10.11 -5.45
C GLY A 83 6.59 -8.65 -5.84
N ASN A 84 7.73 -8.32 -6.47
CA ASN A 84 7.97 -6.95 -6.93
C ASN A 84 6.96 -6.49 -7.99
N ASN A 85 6.53 -7.36 -8.90
CA ASN A 85 5.51 -7.01 -9.89
C ASN A 85 4.19 -6.65 -9.22
N THR A 86 3.72 -7.47 -8.29
CA THR A 86 2.49 -7.20 -7.52
C THR A 86 2.62 -5.93 -6.67
N MET A 87 3.77 -5.71 -5.99
CA MET A 87 4.00 -4.45 -5.24
C MET A 87 4.05 -3.23 -6.17
N MET A 88 4.56 -3.38 -7.39
CA MET A 88 4.53 -2.31 -8.39
C MET A 88 3.14 -2.10 -8.97
N HIS A 89 2.33 -3.15 -9.13
CA HIS A 89 0.93 -3.04 -9.52
C HIS A 89 0.14 -2.21 -8.48
N ILE A 90 0.24 -2.54 -7.19
CA ILE A 90 -0.35 -1.74 -6.10
C ILE A 90 0.09 -0.27 -6.20
N THR A 91 1.40 -0.06 -6.34
CA THR A 91 1.96 1.29 -6.44
C THR A 91 1.41 2.05 -7.66
N ARG A 92 1.20 1.39 -8.79
CA ARG A 92 0.71 1.99 -10.06
C ARG A 92 -0.80 1.97 -10.19
N PHE A 93 -1.51 1.32 -9.27
CA PHE A 93 -2.96 1.21 -9.32
C PHE A 93 -3.58 2.60 -9.55
N PRO A 94 -4.52 2.77 -10.48
CA PRO A 94 -5.03 4.09 -10.84
C PRO A 94 -5.67 4.82 -9.66
N SER A 95 -6.49 4.11 -8.88
CA SER A 95 -7.15 4.63 -7.70
C SER A 95 -6.23 4.59 -6.46
N PRO A 96 -6.44 5.44 -5.44
CA PRO A 96 -5.69 5.39 -4.20
C PRO A 96 -5.80 4.04 -3.49
N VAL A 97 -4.68 3.60 -2.88
CA VAL A 97 -4.60 2.36 -2.11
C VAL A 97 -4.16 2.69 -0.69
N ILE A 98 -4.94 2.24 0.30
CA ILE A 98 -4.69 2.43 1.73
C ILE A 98 -4.31 1.10 2.36
N ALA A 99 -3.18 1.02 3.05
CA ALA A 99 -2.87 -0.09 3.94
C ALA A 99 -3.47 0.16 5.32
N ALA A 100 -4.40 -0.69 5.74
CA ALA A 100 -4.98 -0.74 7.09
C ALA A 100 -4.25 -1.83 7.90
N VAL A 101 -3.16 -1.41 8.58
CA VAL A 101 -2.23 -2.34 9.24
C VAL A 101 -2.74 -2.69 10.63
N ASN A 102 -3.40 -3.84 10.73
CA ASN A 102 -4.06 -4.30 11.97
C ASN A 102 -3.12 -4.97 12.99
N GLY A 103 -1.91 -5.38 12.58
CA GLY A 103 -0.97 -6.10 13.43
C GLY A 103 0.43 -6.19 12.83
N PHE A 104 1.03 -7.37 12.83
CA PHE A 104 2.38 -7.56 12.29
C PHE A 104 2.45 -7.19 10.80
N ALA A 105 3.36 -6.29 10.45
CA ALA A 105 3.75 -5.92 9.09
C ALA A 105 5.28 -6.07 8.98
N LEU A 106 5.75 -7.29 8.77
CA LEU A 106 7.17 -7.64 8.80
C LEU A 106 7.66 -8.05 7.41
N GLY A 107 8.89 -7.73 7.05
CA GLY A 107 9.49 -8.10 5.77
C GLY A 107 8.56 -7.78 4.59
N GLY A 108 8.17 -8.81 3.82
CA GLY A 108 7.23 -8.68 2.71
C GLY A 108 5.92 -7.99 3.08
N GLY A 109 5.47 -8.07 4.32
CA GLY A 109 4.29 -7.37 4.82
C GLY A 109 4.53 -5.86 5.00
N CYS A 110 5.71 -5.48 5.48
CA CYS A 110 6.12 -4.07 5.52
C CYS A 110 6.29 -3.53 4.09
N GLU A 111 6.81 -4.33 3.17
CA GLU A 111 6.96 -4.00 1.75
C GLU A 111 5.61 -3.81 1.06
N LEU A 112 4.62 -4.67 1.38
CA LEU A 112 3.23 -4.53 0.94
C LEU A 112 2.62 -3.21 1.44
N ALA A 113 2.75 -2.93 2.75
CA ALA A 113 2.25 -1.68 3.33
C ALA A 113 2.90 -0.45 2.67
N MET A 114 4.22 -0.48 2.42
CA MET A 114 4.96 0.60 1.74
C MET A 114 4.62 0.75 0.26
N SER A 115 4.00 -0.25 -0.36
CA SER A 115 3.56 -0.18 -1.76
C SER A 115 2.23 0.57 -1.91
N CYS A 116 1.46 0.69 -0.82
CA CYS A 116 0.25 1.49 -0.77
C CYS A 116 0.56 2.99 -0.67
N ASP A 117 -0.41 3.84 -1.04
CA ASP A 117 -0.25 5.30 -1.01
C ASP A 117 -0.26 5.85 0.42
N ILE A 118 -1.22 5.39 1.22
CA ILE A 118 -1.41 5.80 2.62
C ILE A 118 -1.34 4.56 3.52
N ARG A 119 -0.75 4.70 4.70
CA ARG A 119 -0.67 3.66 5.73
C ARG A 119 -1.33 4.18 6.99
N VAL A 120 -2.36 3.44 7.44
CA VAL A 120 -3.04 3.61 8.72
C VAL A 120 -2.71 2.39 9.57
N ALA A 121 -2.41 2.55 10.84
CA ALA A 121 -2.01 1.46 11.71
C ALA A 121 -2.88 1.36 12.96
N SER A 122 -3.07 0.13 13.43
CA SER A 122 -3.49 -0.15 14.80
C SER A 122 -2.37 0.22 15.77
N GLU A 123 -2.72 0.67 16.98
CA GLU A 123 -1.78 0.83 18.10
C GLU A 123 -0.99 -0.45 18.44
N LYS A 124 -1.51 -1.63 18.02
CA LYS A 124 -0.89 -2.94 18.20
C LYS A 124 -0.01 -3.35 17.01
N ALA A 125 0.08 -2.52 15.97
CA ALA A 125 0.87 -2.84 14.80
C ALA A 125 2.37 -2.80 15.12
N THR A 126 3.09 -3.73 14.50
CA THR A 126 4.54 -3.84 14.60
C THR A 126 5.12 -3.91 13.19
N PHE A 127 6.13 -3.12 12.92
CA PHE A 127 6.80 -3.04 11.63
C PHE A 127 8.25 -3.49 11.75
N GLY A 128 8.81 -4.00 10.67
CA GLY A 128 10.23 -4.38 10.65
C GLY A 128 10.65 -4.99 9.32
N MET A 129 11.96 -5.06 9.12
CA MET A 129 12.61 -5.70 7.97
C MET A 129 13.59 -6.77 8.50
N PRO A 130 13.09 -7.98 8.88
CA PRO A 130 13.90 -8.99 9.59
C PRO A 130 14.80 -9.82 8.68
N GLU A 131 14.81 -9.57 7.39
CA GLU A 131 15.42 -10.41 6.36
C GLU A 131 16.91 -10.65 6.59
N VAL A 132 17.67 -9.62 7.01
CA VAL A 132 19.12 -9.75 7.25
C VAL A 132 19.41 -10.72 8.40
N GLY A 133 18.54 -10.78 9.40
CA GLY A 133 18.60 -11.77 10.48
C GLY A 133 18.41 -13.22 10.01
N LEU A 134 17.83 -13.41 8.81
CA LEU A 134 17.64 -14.71 8.16
C LEU A 134 18.71 -15.00 7.08
N GLY A 135 19.72 -14.11 6.93
CA GLY A 135 20.77 -14.25 5.93
C GLY A 135 20.36 -13.86 4.50
N ILE A 136 19.26 -13.12 4.35
CA ILE A 136 18.78 -12.62 3.04
C ILE A 136 18.55 -11.10 3.12
N THR A 137 18.28 -10.48 1.97
CA THR A 137 17.88 -9.07 1.88
C THR A 137 16.38 -8.96 1.70
N PRO A 138 15.74 -7.81 2.01
CA PRO A 138 14.38 -7.51 1.55
C PRO A 138 14.24 -7.77 0.05
N GLY A 139 13.20 -8.52 -0.33
CA GLY A 139 13.05 -9.04 -1.70
C GLY A 139 11.95 -8.38 -2.53
N PHE A 140 11.02 -7.63 -1.92
CA PHE A 140 9.87 -7.03 -2.60
C PHE A 140 9.94 -5.49 -2.65
N GLY A 141 11.17 -4.95 -2.67
CA GLY A 141 11.45 -3.53 -2.86
C GLY A 141 11.61 -2.73 -1.57
N GLY A 142 11.70 -3.37 -0.41
CA GLY A 142 11.85 -2.72 0.90
C GLY A 142 13.06 -1.84 1.00
N THR A 143 14.23 -2.28 0.51
CA THR A 143 15.45 -1.48 0.46
C THR A 143 15.28 -0.17 -0.29
N GLN A 144 14.37 -0.14 -1.26
CA GLN A 144 14.15 1.04 -2.11
C GLN A 144 13.01 1.93 -1.57
N ARG A 145 11.94 1.33 -1.05
CA ARG A 145 10.78 2.08 -0.54
C ARG A 145 11.05 2.67 0.83
N LEU A 146 11.63 1.90 1.76
CA LEU A 146 11.81 2.34 3.14
C LEU A 146 12.64 3.63 3.21
N GLN A 147 13.81 3.67 2.56
CA GLN A 147 14.66 4.86 2.58
C GLN A 147 14.01 6.11 1.96
N ARG A 148 13.09 5.91 1.01
CA ARG A 148 12.34 7.00 0.39
C ARG A 148 11.20 7.54 1.27
N ILE A 149 10.78 6.75 2.26
CA ILE A 149 9.71 7.12 3.20
C ILE A 149 10.32 7.72 4.47
N VAL A 150 11.25 7.01 5.11
CA VAL A 150 11.77 7.36 6.45
C VAL A 150 13.18 7.99 6.44
N GLY A 151 13.77 8.14 5.26
CA GLY A 151 15.16 8.60 5.10
C GLY A 151 16.19 7.47 5.20
N MET A 152 17.39 7.71 4.64
CA MET A 152 18.41 6.67 4.47
C MET A 152 18.93 6.13 5.80
N SER A 153 19.23 7.00 6.77
CA SER A 153 19.82 6.57 8.06
C SER A 153 18.90 5.65 8.85
N THR A 154 17.62 6.04 8.96
CA THR A 154 16.59 5.23 9.63
C THR A 154 16.37 3.90 8.91
N ALA A 155 16.31 3.93 7.58
CA ALA A 155 16.15 2.70 6.79
C ALA A 155 17.33 1.74 6.95
N MET A 156 18.58 2.27 6.94
CA MET A 156 19.79 1.47 7.18
C MET A 156 19.74 0.81 8.58
N GLU A 157 19.39 1.57 9.62
CA GLU A 157 19.28 1.02 10.97
C GLU A 157 18.25 -0.11 11.02
N LEU A 158 17.02 0.11 10.55
CA LEU A 158 15.96 -0.89 10.61
C LEU A 158 16.30 -2.17 9.84
N VAL A 159 16.85 -2.03 8.62
CA VAL A 159 17.19 -3.19 7.78
C VAL A 159 18.40 -3.94 8.35
N LEU A 160 19.49 -3.24 8.66
CA LEU A 160 20.75 -3.90 9.06
C LEU A 160 20.73 -4.49 10.46
N THR A 161 19.87 -3.98 11.35
CA THR A 161 19.69 -4.53 12.71
C THR A 161 18.57 -5.56 12.78
N SER A 162 17.70 -5.64 11.77
CA SER A 162 16.49 -6.47 11.79
C SER A 162 15.54 -6.14 12.95
N ARG A 163 15.70 -4.98 13.61
CA ARG A 163 14.83 -4.61 14.71
C ARG A 163 13.43 -4.29 14.25
N THR A 164 12.47 -4.53 15.12
CA THR A 164 11.09 -4.13 14.94
C THR A 164 10.81 -2.81 15.65
N ILE A 165 9.81 -2.08 15.16
CA ILE A 165 9.30 -0.85 15.74
C ILE A 165 7.80 -0.98 16.01
N ASP A 166 7.31 -0.30 17.00
CA ASP A 166 5.88 -0.20 17.27
C ASP A 166 5.18 0.85 16.39
N ALA A 167 3.87 0.95 16.53
CA ALA A 167 3.07 1.89 15.75
C ALA A 167 3.40 3.36 16.03
N GLN A 168 3.83 3.69 17.26
CA GLN A 168 4.16 5.06 17.63
C GLN A 168 5.50 5.50 17.05
N GLU A 169 6.51 4.63 17.09
CA GLU A 169 7.78 4.89 16.40
C GLU A 169 7.56 4.99 14.89
N ALA A 170 6.74 4.10 14.31
CA ALA A 170 6.38 4.15 12.90
C ALA A 170 5.69 5.47 12.49
N LEU A 171 4.86 6.04 13.37
CA LEU A 171 4.25 7.36 13.18
C LEU A 171 5.31 8.47 13.26
N GLN A 172 6.20 8.43 14.24
CA GLN A 172 7.25 9.43 14.45
C GLN A 172 8.22 9.53 13.27
N ILE A 173 8.60 8.39 12.68
CA ILE A 173 9.50 8.36 11.52
C ILE A 173 8.79 8.56 10.17
N GLY A 174 7.46 8.73 10.18
CA GLY A 174 6.65 8.94 8.97
C GLY A 174 6.37 7.68 8.16
N LEU A 175 6.62 6.48 8.71
CA LEU A 175 6.28 5.23 8.03
C LEU A 175 4.77 5.04 7.94
N VAL A 176 4.01 5.41 8.96
CA VAL A 176 2.55 5.47 8.94
C VAL A 176 2.06 6.90 9.14
N LYS A 177 0.83 7.18 8.68
CA LYS A 177 0.25 8.53 8.78
C LYS A 177 -0.66 8.68 10.00
N HIS A 178 -1.34 7.61 10.40
CA HIS A 178 -2.27 7.62 11.52
C HIS A 178 -2.14 6.33 12.32
N VAL A 179 -2.34 6.44 13.64
CA VAL A 179 -2.43 5.31 14.56
C VAL A 179 -3.74 5.42 15.33
N TYR A 180 -4.49 4.35 15.38
CA TYR A 180 -5.79 4.26 16.06
C TYR A 180 -5.85 3.06 17.01
N PRO A 181 -6.76 3.06 18.01
CA PRO A 181 -7.08 1.86 18.76
C PRO A 181 -7.47 0.70 17.85
N ALA A 182 -7.13 -0.53 18.26
CA ALA A 182 -7.25 -1.71 17.41
C ALA A 182 -8.69 -2.00 16.97
N ASP A 183 -9.66 -1.71 17.80
CA ASP A 183 -11.08 -1.95 17.58
C ASP A 183 -11.75 -0.99 16.58
N VAL A 184 -11.15 0.18 16.33
CA VAL A 184 -11.70 1.18 15.40
C VAL A 184 -10.80 1.45 14.19
N MET A 185 -9.60 0.87 14.13
CA MET A 185 -8.60 1.17 13.10
C MET A 185 -9.11 0.92 11.68
N LEU A 186 -9.76 -0.22 11.46
CA LEU A 186 -10.28 -0.55 10.12
C LEU A 186 -11.41 0.42 9.72
N ASP A 187 -12.32 0.75 10.64
CA ASP A 187 -13.41 1.70 10.38
C ASP A 187 -12.82 3.08 10.04
N LYS A 188 -11.76 3.52 10.74
CA LYS A 188 -11.06 4.77 10.43
C LYS A 188 -10.35 4.76 9.08
N ALA A 189 -9.82 3.63 8.66
CA ALA A 189 -9.26 3.48 7.32
C ALA A 189 -10.35 3.54 6.23
N LEU A 190 -11.51 2.93 6.48
CA LEU A 190 -12.67 2.98 5.59
C LEU A 190 -13.29 4.38 5.54
N GLU A 191 -13.42 5.09 6.66
CA GLU A 191 -13.85 6.51 6.69
C GLU A 191 -12.95 7.39 5.82
N LEU A 192 -11.62 7.19 5.89
CA LEU A 192 -10.67 7.90 5.03
C LEU A 192 -10.85 7.52 3.56
N ALA A 193 -11.09 6.25 3.28
CA ALA A 193 -11.34 5.76 1.93
C ALA A 193 -12.64 6.36 1.35
N ASP A 194 -13.73 6.39 2.12
CA ASP A 194 -15.00 7.00 1.73
C ASP A 194 -14.86 8.51 1.47
N LEU A 195 -14.08 9.20 2.31
CA LEU A 195 -13.78 10.62 2.11
C LEU A 195 -13.07 10.85 0.77
N ILE A 196 -12.10 10.02 0.41
CA ILE A 196 -11.38 10.11 -0.87
C ILE A 196 -12.32 9.72 -2.02
N ALA A 197 -13.11 8.66 -1.86
CA ALA A 197 -14.04 8.16 -2.85
C ALA A 197 -15.16 9.18 -3.19
N SER A 198 -15.50 10.07 -2.24
CA SER A 198 -16.49 11.15 -2.44
C SER A 198 -15.97 12.33 -3.27
N ARG A 199 -14.69 12.35 -3.64
CA ARG A 199 -14.09 13.43 -4.45
C ARG A 199 -14.17 13.10 -5.95
N PRO A 200 -14.10 14.11 -6.84
CA PRO A 200 -14.01 13.91 -8.29
C PRO A 200 -12.85 12.97 -8.65
N GLN A 201 -13.16 11.81 -9.20
CA GLN A 201 -12.17 10.71 -9.30
C GLN A 201 -11.06 10.97 -10.32
N VAL A 202 -11.34 11.69 -11.39
CA VAL A 202 -10.29 12.10 -12.34
C VAL A 202 -9.25 12.97 -11.62
N ALA A 203 -9.69 13.95 -10.82
CA ALA A 203 -8.79 14.81 -10.07
C ALA A 203 -7.96 14.02 -9.04
N VAL A 204 -8.58 13.07 -8.31
CA VAL A 204 -7.89 12.20 -7.34
C VAL A 204 -6.80 11.37 -8.03
N ARG A 205 -7.13 10.72 -9.15
CA ARG A 205 -6.19 9.88 -9.90
C ARG A 205 -5.04 10.70 -10.50
N GLN A 206 -5.33 11.87 -11.07
CA GLN A 206 -4.32 12.77 -11.62
C GLN A 206 -3.39 13.30 -10.52
N ALA A 207 -3.92 13.73 -9.38
CA ALA A 207 -3.12 14.16 -8.24
C ALA A 207 -2.20 13.05 -7.71
N LYS A 208 -2.71 11.82 -7.55
CA LYS A 208 -1.90 10.64 -7.19
C LYS A 208 -0.75 10.44 -8.18
N GLN A 209 -1.02 10.48 -9.48
CA GLN A 209 0.00 10.29 -10.50
C GLN A 209 1.06 11.40 -10.48
N ALA A 210 0.64 12.66 -10.38
CA ALA A 210 1.55 13.79 -10.34
C ALA A 210 2.50 13.72 -9.13
N ILE A 211 1.98 13.41 -7.94
CA ILE A 211 2.78 13.24 -6.72
C ILE A 211 3.78 12.08 -6.89
N ARG A 212 3.35 10.94 -7.44
CA ARG A 212 4.21 9.76 -7.59
C ARG A 212 5.31 9.95 -8.62
N ILE A 213 4.97 10.45 -9.80
CA ILE A 213 5.91 10.67 -10.89
C ILE A 213 6.88 11.78 -10.49
N GLY A 214 6.37 12.89 -9.93
CA GLY A 214 7.18 14.03 -9.51
C GLY A 214 8.27 13.67 -8.49
N LYS A 215 8.04 12.66 -7.64
CA LYS A 215 9.06 12.17 -6.70
C LYS A 215 10.24 11.45 -7.39
N GLN A 216 10.12 11.07 -8.66
CA GLN A 216 11.09 10.22 -9.38
C GLN A 216 11.87 10.97 -10.47
N ILE A 217 11.46 12.21 -10.80
CA ILE A 217 12.03 13.02 -11.87
C ILE A 217 12.49 14.38 -11.33
N ASP A 218 13.16 15.17 -12.16
CA ASP A 218 13.55 16.54 -11.81
C ASP A 218 12.31 17.45 -11.67
N ILE A 219 12.47 18.50 -10.88
CA ILE A 219 11.35 19.40 -10.50
C ILE A 219 10.71 20.08 -11.71
N ASN A 220 11.46 20.43 -12.74
CA ASN A 220 10.91 21.12 -13.90
C ASN A 220 10.01 20.18 -14.72
N SER A 221 10.49 18.95 -14.96
CA SER A 221 9.68 17.90 -15.59
C SER A 221 8.46 17.54 -14.75
N ALA A 222 8.59 17.50 -13.42
CA ALA A 222 7.49 17.22 -12.51
C ALA A 222 6.39 18.30 -12.59
N ILE A 223 6.77 19.59 -12.59
CA ILE A 223 5.83 20.72 -12.73
C ILE A 223 5.17 20.72 -14.12
N ALA A 224 5.91 20.40 -15.18
CA ALA A 224 5.32 20.26 -16.50
C ALA A 224 4.26 19.15 -16.53
N PHE A 225 4.56 17.97 -15.96
CA PHE A 225 3.57 16.90 -15.83
C PHE A 225 2.33 17.32 -15.00
N GLU A 226 2.55 18.01 -13.88
CA GLU A 226 1.46 18.54 -13.04
C GLU A 226 0.54 19.48 -13.83
N SER A 227 1.10 20.34 -14.69
CA SER A 227 0.33 21.25 -15.54
C SER A 227 -0.57 20.50 -16.53
N GLU A 228 -0.08 19.42 -17.14
CA GLU A 228 -0.89 18.56 -18.02
C GLU A 228 -1.99 17.83 -17.22
N ALA A 229 -1.66 17.28 -16.07
CA ALA A 229 -2.61 16.61 -15.17
C ALA A 229 -3.71 17.60 -14.69
N PHE A 230 -3.33 18.84 -14.34
CA PHE A 230 -4.27 19.90 -13.98
C PHE A 230 -5.21 20.23 -15.15
N GLY A 231 -4.66 20.45 -16.36
CA GLY A 231 -5.46 20.73 -17.55
C GLY A 231 -6.48 19.64 -17.86
N LEU A 232 -6.07 18.35 -17.70
CA LEU A 232 -6.97 17.22 -17.93
C LEU A 232 -8.21 17.24 -17.01
N CYS A 233 -8.09 17.70 -15.78
CA CYS A 233 -9.23 17.80 -14.87
C CYS A 233 -10.35 18.73 -15.43
N PHE A 234 -10.01 19.73 -16.21
CA PHE A 234 -10.99 20.66 -16.81
C PHE A 234 -11.78 20.06 -17.99
N SER A 235 -11.45 18.85 -18.41
CA SER A 235 -12.22 18.11 -19.42
C SER A 235 -13.42 17.35 -18.84
N THR A 236 -13.65 17.39 -17.51
CA THR A 236 -14.71 16.65 -16.82
C THR A 236 -15.88 17.52 -16.42
N GLU A 237 -17.09 16.95 -16.38
CA GLU A 237 -18.27 17.64 -15.82
C GLU A 237 -18.14 17.80 -14.30
N ASP A 238 -17.60 16.82 -13.58
CA ASP A 238 -17.36 16.88 -12.13
C ASP A 238 -16.61 18.13 -11.70
N GLN A 239 -15.63 18.58 -12.51
CA GLN A 239 -14.88 19.81 -12.24
C GLN A 239 -15.78 21.04 -12.31
N LYS A 240 -16.64 21.13 -13.34
CA LYS A 240 -17.56 22.25 -13.53
C LYS A 240 -18.58 22.32 -12.40
N ASP A 241 -19.19 21.19 -12.07
CA ASP A 241 -20.20 21.08 -11.02
C ASP A 241 -19.61 21.45 -9.65
N ALA A 242 -18.42 20.93 -9.33
CA ALA A 242 -17.75 21.26 -8.07
C ALA A 242 -17.39 22.75 -7.96
N MET A 243 -16.93 23.39 -9.06
CA MET A 243 -16.63 24.82 -9.06
C MET A 243 -17.89 25.69 -8.97
N HIS A 244 -18.97 25.29 -9.65
CA HIS A 244 -20.25 25.98 -9.54
C HIS A 244 -20.84 25.90 -8.14
N ALA A 245 -20.85 24.71 -7.52
CA ALA A 245 -21.28 24.52 -6.13
C ALA A 245 -20.47 25.41 -5.18
N PHE A 246 -19.14 25.43 -5.34
CA PHE A 246 -18.27 26.28 -4.51
C PHE A 246 -18.59 27.79 -4.64
N LEU A 247 -18.85 28.27 -5.87
CA LEU A 247 -19.19 29.67 -6.10
C LEU A 247 -20.57 30.04 -5.57
N ASN A 248 -21.53 29.14 -5.64
CA ASN A 248 -22.89 29.31 -5.16
C ASN A 248 -23.04 29.10 -3.65
N LYS A 249 -21.97 28.69 -2.94
CA LYS A 249 -21.95 28.35 -1.50
C LYS A 249 -22.96 27.24 -1.12
N GLU A 250 -23.19 26.30 -2.01
CA GLU A 250 -24.00 25.10 -1.78
C GLU A 250 -23.18 23.97 -1.11
#